data_3d3a0e1eba1b63efa8ccf74ec4923d7e
#
_entry.id   3d3a0e1eba1b63efa8ccf74ec4923d7e
#
_cell.length_a   1.000
_cell.length_b   1.000
_cell.length_c   1.000
_cell.angle_alpha   90.00
_cell.angle_beta   90.00
_cell.angle_gamma   90.00
#
_symmetry.space_group_name_H-M   'P 1'
#
loop_
_entity.id
_entity.type
_entity.pdbx_description
1 polymer ?
#
loop_
_entity_poly.entity_id
_entity_poly.type
_entity_poly.pdbx_seq_one_letter_code
_entity_poly.pdbx_strand_id
1 'polypeptide(L)'
;MHTTIVFFGDSADVKVDAYDNRIFKGVVTEIANSAVFNSAQNMSDQVTNFVVKIRLAPSSYADLIKKGEFPFLPGMTASVDVKTNTKAGVIAVPIAAVTTRNPIIDASIKGGAVNATSKTPTSGVQTWVFLYNGGKAKAVEVKTGLQDLDYYEVISGLKVGDEVVSGPSMAIAKTLNDGDRLKKKK
;
A
#
# COMPACT_ATOMS: atom_id res chain seq x y z
N MET A 1 -10.09 3.97 9.74
CA MET A 1 -10.12 2.52 9.53
C MET A 1 -10.70 2.30 8.14
N HIS A 2 -9.90 1.88 7.16
CA HIS A 2 -10.44 1.55 5.83
C HIS A 2 -10.89 0.08 5.88
N THR A 3 -12.19 -0.13 5.86
CA THR A 3 -12.74 -1.49 5.71
C THR A 3 -12.53 -1.92 4.27
N THR A 4 -11.60 -2.83 4.04
CA THR A 4 -11.39 -3.43 2.73
C THR A 4 -12.49 -4.45 2.49
N ILE A 5 -13.35 -4.19 1.53
CA ILE A 5 -14.46 -5.08 1.17
C ILE A 5 -14.03 -5.92 -0.03
N VAL A 6 -14.13 -7.23 0.09
CA VAL A 6 -13.91 -8.18 -1.00
C VAL A 6 -15.19 -8.30 -1.81
N PHE A 7 -15.06 -8.25 -3.14
CA PHE A 7 -16.19 -8.38 -4.07
C PHE A 7 -16.09 -9.65 -4.91
N PHE A 8 -17.24 -10.10 -5.39
CA PHE A 8 -17.31 -11.14 -6.41
C PHE A 8 -16.56 -10.68 -7.68
N GLY A 9 -15.68 -11.54 -8.20
CA GLY A 9 -14.88 -11.22 -9.37
C GLY A 9 -13.51 -10.59 -9.06
N ASP A 10 -13.19 -10.29 -7.80
CA ASP A 10 -11.87 -9.79 -7.42
C ASP A 10 -10.79 -10.81 -7.76
N SER A 11 -9.68 -10.33 -8.29
CA SER A 11 -8.51 -11.15 -8.58
C SER A 11 -7.77 -11.50 -7.30
N ALA A 12 -7.26 -12.72 -7.20
CA ALA A 12 -6.50 -13.20 -6.07
C ALA A 12 -5.18 -13.83 -6.49
N ASP A 13 -4.14 -13.57 -5.72
CA ASP A 13 -2.86 -14.25 -5.81
C ASP A 13 -2.81 -15.31 -4.69
N VAL A 14 -2.72 -16.58 -5.08
CA VAL A 14 -2.76 -17.73 -4.17
C VAL A 14 -1.39 -18.37 -4.09
N LYS A 15 -0.83 -18.45 -2.89
CA LYS A 15 0.43 -19.15 -2.58
C LYS A 15 0.08 -20.40 -1.81
N VAL A 16 0.31 -21.57 -2.41
CA VAL A 16 0.06 -22.88 -1.78
C VAL A 16 1.36 -23.35 -1.13
N ASP A 17 1.30 -23.75 0.15
CA ASP A 17 2.48 -24.12 0.94
C ASP A 17 3.26 -25.31 0.35
N ALA A 18 2.58 -26.19 -0.41
CA ALA A 18 3.21 -27.30 -1.10
C ALA A 18 4.04 -26.89 -2.35
N TYR A 19 3.91 -25.65 -2.80
CA TYR A 19 4.60 -25.12 -4.00
C TYR A 19 5.34 -23.85 -3.68
N ASP A 20 6.51 -23.97 -3.07
CA ASP A 20 7.39 -22.86 -2.71
C ASP A 20 7.65 -21.92 -3.90
N ASN A 21 7.55 -20.60 -3.65
CA ASN A 21 7.82 -19.53 -4.60
C ASN A 21 6.89 -19.47 -5.84
N ARG A 22 5.79 -20.22 -5.86
CA ARG A 22 4.84 -20.17 -6.98
C ARG A 22 3.55 -19.45 -6.59
N ILE A 23 3.16 -18.49 -7.40
CA ILE A 23 1.91 -17.75 -7.25
C ILE A 23 0.92 -18.24 -8.30
N PHE A 24 -0.23 -18.72 -7.83
CA PHE A 24 -1.34 -19.12 -8.69
C PHE A 24 -2.35 -17.97 -8.76
N LYS A 25 -2.85 -17.70 -9.95
CA LYS A 25 -3.88 -16.68 -10.15
C LYS A 25 -5.25 -17.29 -9.89
N GLY A 26 -6.09 -16.55 -9.17
CA GLY A 26 -7.46 -16.94 -8.87
C GLY A 26 -8.42 -15.77 -8.99
N VAL A 27 -9.71 -16.09 -8.88
CA VAL A 27 -10.81 -15.12 -8.88
C VAL A 27 -11.80 -15.50 -7.78
N VAL A 28 -12.29 -14.52 -7.03
CA VAL A 28 -13.34 -14.71 -6.02
C VAL A 28 -14.64 -15.10 -6.71
N THR A 29 -15.17 -16.27 -6.37
CA THR A 29 -16.40 -16.80 -6.99
C THR A 29 -17.58 -16.89 -6.04
N GLU A 30 -17.36 -16.82 -4.75
CA GLU A 30 -18.44 -16.86 -3.77
C GLU A 30 -17.95 -16.25 -2.46
N ILE A 31 -18.82 -15.49 -1.81
CA ILE A 31 -18.59 -14.91 -0.49
C ILE A 31 -19.78 -15.33 0.38
N ALA A 32 -19.51 -16.04 1.47
CA ALA A 32 -20.58 -16.44 2.39
C ALA A 32 -21.15 -15.22 3.13
N ASN A 33 -22.47 -15.10 3.14
CA ASN A 33 -23.17 -14.01 3.82
C ASN A 33 -23.31 -14.25 5.34
N SER A 34 -22.96 -15.44 5.83
CA SER A 34 -23.02 -15.77 7.24
C SER A 34 -21.64 -16.09 7.80
N ALA A 35 -21.39 -15.60 8.99
CA ALA A 35 -20.18 -15.94 9.72
C ALA A 35 -20.23 -17.41 10.19
N VAL A 36 -19.12 -18.11 10.08
CA VAL A 36 -18.96 -19.43 10.67
C VAL A 36 -18.56 -19.23 12.14
N PHE A 37 -19.50 -19.52 13.04
CA PHE A 37 -19.23 -19.49 14.47
C PHE A 37 -18.69 -20.86 14.90
N ASN A 38 -17.45 -20.92 15.34
CA ASN A 38 -16.95 -22.11 16.04
C ASN A 38 -17.47 -22.12 17.48
N SER A 39 -18.46 -22.94 17.75
CA SER A 39 -19.18 -23.05 19.04
C SER A 39 -18.33 -23.54 20.22
N ALA A 40 -17.03 -23.76 20.05
CA ALA A 40 -16.19 -24.44 21.04
C ALA A 40 -15.23 -23.54 21.83
N GLN A 41 -15.22 -22.20 21.63
CA GLN A 41 -14.32 -21.30 22.34
C GLN A 41 -15.03 -20.16 23.04
N ASN A 42 -14.56 -19.87 24.25
CA ASN A 42 -15.08 -18.87 25.20
C ASN A 42 -15.37 -17.50 24.58
N MET A 43 -16.45 -16.88 25.02
CA MET A 43 -17.11 -15.67 24.51
C MET A 43 -16.30 -14.35 24.54
N SER A 44 -15.01 -14.33 24.84
CA SER A 44 -14.26 -13.07 25.04
C SER A 44 -13.44 -12.59 23.85
N ASP A 45 -13.17 -13.43 22.82
CA ASP A 45 -12.41 -13.02 21.63
C ASP A 45 -13.00 -13.66 20.35
N GLN A 46 -14.25 -13.32 20.03
CA GLN A 46 -14.93 -13.88 18.88
C GLN A 46 -14.50 -13.22 17.57
N VAL A 47 -13.45 -13.76 16.93
CA VAL A 47 -13.09 -13.40 15.56
C VAL A 47 -14.16 -13.94 14.61
N THR A 48 -14.82 -13.04 13.92
CA THR A 48 -15.84 -13.39 12.93
C THR A 48 -15.15 -13.83 11.62
N ASN A 49 -15.27 -15.12 11.28
CA ASN A 49 -14.70 -15.67 10.05
C ASN A 49 -15.78 -15.81 8.97
N PHE A 50 -15.46 -15.39 7.75
CA PHE A 50 -16.31 -15.57 6.58
C PHE A 50 -15.63 -16.51 5.59
N VAL A 51 -16.42 -17.38 4.97
CA VAL A 51 -15.92 -18.30 3.94
C VAL A 51 -15.95 -17.56 2.59
N VAL A 52 -14.79 -17.50 1.93
CA VAL A 52 -14.64 -16.98 0.58
C VAL A 52 -14.12 -18.10 -0.32
N LYS A 53 -14.82 -18.41 -1.41
CA LYS A 53 -14.37 -19.39 -2.39
C LYS A 53 -13.65 -18.70 -3.53
N ILE A 54 -12.47 -19.19 -3.85
CA ILE A 54 -11.62 -18.68 -4.91
C ILE A 54 -11.38 -19.79 -5.92
N ARG A 55 -11.65 -19.52 -7.18
CA ARG A 55 -11.36 -20.41 -8.29
C ARG A 55 -10.00 -20.08 -8.86
N LEU A 56 -9.09 -21.04 -8.87
CA LEU A 56 -7.80 -20.91 -9.53
C LEU A 56 -7.97 -20.89 -11.05
N ALA A 57 -7.23 -20.01 -11.73
CA ALA A 57 -7.20 -19.95 -13.17
C ALA A 57 -6.45 -21.17 -13.74
N PRO A 58 -7.05 -21.97 -14.63
CA PRO A 58 -6.40 -23.15 -15.19
C PRO A 58 -5.06 -22.89 -15.85
N SER A 59 -4.89 -21.71 -16.45
CA SER A 59 -3.63 -21.28 -17.06
C SER A 59 -2.47 -21.15 -16.08
N SER A 60 -2.75 -20.95 -14.77
CA SER A 60 -1.70 -20.77 -13.76
C SER A 60 -1.08 -22.08 -13.28
N TYR A 61 -1.70 -23.22 -13.56
CA TYR A 61 -1.24 -24.55 -13.12
C TYR A 61 -1.28 -25.62 -14.25
N ALA A 62 -1.52 -25.21 -15.49
CA ALA A 62 -1.62 -26.15 -16.63
C ALA A 62 -0.36 -27.03 -16.81
N ASP A 63 0.82 -26.48 -16.51
CA ASP A 63 2.11 -27.19 -16.56
C ASP A 63 2.28 -28.25 -15.45
N LEU A 64 1.51 -28.16 -14.37
CA LEU A 64 1.54 -29.12 -13.27
C LEU A 64 0.62 -30.33 -13.52
N ILE A 65 -0.32 -30.21 -14.44
CA ILE A 65 -1.21 -31.31 -14.81
C ILE A 65 -0.44 -32.33 -15.64
N LYS A 66 0.10 -33.35 -14.98
CA LYS A 66 0.76 -34.47 -15.66
C LYS A 66 -0.17 -35.68 -15.65
N LYS A 67 -0.48 -36.23 -16.85
CA LYS A 67 -1.22 -37.50 -17.01
C LYS A 67 -2.56 -37.61 -16.28
N GLY A 68 -3.33 -36.49 -16.15
CA GLY A 68 -4.65 -36.52 -15.52
C GLY A 68 -4.68 -36.47 -13.99
N GLU A 69 -3.53 -36.30 -13.35
CA GLU A 69 -3.48 -36.06 -11.90
C GLU A 69 -3.71 -34.57 -11.60
N PHE A 70 -4.56 -34.29 -10.62
CA PHE A 70 -4.82 -32.93 -10.17
C PHE A 70 -3.72 -32.49 -9.19
N PRO A 71 -3.06 -31.35 -9.42
CA PRO A 71 -1.88 -30.96 -8.62
C PRO A 71 -2.23 -30.53 -7.19
N PHE A 72 -3.50 -30.23 -6.90
CA PHE A 72 -3.94 -29.80 -5.59
C PHE A 72 -4.75 -30.87 -4.91
N LEU A 73 -4.36 -31.21 -3.66
CA LEU A 73 -5.06 -32.20 -2.84
C LEU A 73 -5.91 -31.49 -1.78
N PRO A 74 -7.07 -32.08 -1.41
CA PRO A 74 -7.85 -31.59 -0.28
C PRO A 74 -7.01 -31.57 1.00
N GLY A 75 -7.14 -30.49 1.77
CA GLY A 75 -6.36 -30.30 3.01
C GLY A 75 -5.04 -29.54 2.85
N MET A 76 -4.64 -29.18 1.64
CA MET A 76 -3.50 -28.26 1.46
C MET A 76 -3.83 -26.86 1.98
N THR A 77 -2.87 -26.25 2.67
CA THR A 77 -2.94 -24.87 3.16
C THR A 77 -2.43 -23.91 2.09
N ALA A 78 -3.04 -22.72 2.03
CA ALA A 78 -2.63 -21.67 1.13
C ALA A 78 -2.85 -20.30 1.76
N SER A 79 -1.94 -19.36 1.44
CA SER A 79 -2.12 -17.94 1.72
C SER A 79 -2.68 -17.23 0.49
N VAL A 80 -3.63 -16.33 0.70
CA VAL A 80 -4.33 -15.65 -0.40
C VAL A 80 -4.30 -14.14 -0.23
N ASP A 81 -3.80 -13.45 -1.25
CA ASP A 81 -3.81 -12.00 -1.35
C ASP A 81 -4.90 -11.58 -2.35
N VAL A 82 -6.02 -11.05 -1.86
CA VAL A 82 -7.13 -10.58 -2.71
C VAL A 82 -6.91 -9.13 -3.11
N LYS A 83 -6.91 -8.84 -4.42
CA LYS A 83 -6.77 -7.49 -4.98
C LYS A 83 -8.15 -6.84 -5.08
N THR A 84 -8.53 -6.10 -4.05
CA THR A 84 -9.87 -5.50 -3.96
C THR A 84 -10.01 -4.17 -4.69
N ASN A 85 -8.89 -3.50 -4.97
CA ASN A 85 -8.91 -2.25 -5.72
C ASN A 85 -7.61 -2.11 -6.53
N THR A 86 -7.74 -1.94 -7.84
CA THR A 86 -6.60 -1.74 -8.73
C THR A 86 -6.84 -0.51 -9.58
N LYS A 87 -5.91 0.43 -9.53
CA LYS A 87 -5.90 1.61 -10.41
C LYS A 87 -4.69 1.58 -11.31
N ALA A 88 -4.90 1.72 -12.60
CA ALA A 88 -3.82 1.85 -13.59
C ALA A 88 -3.55 3.31 -13.91
N GLY A 89 -2.30 3.62 -14.30
CA GLY A 89 -1.92 4.97 -14.75
C GLY A 89 -1.85 6.02 -13.64
N VAL A 90 -1.67 5.61 -12.39
CA VAL A 90 -1.53 6.51 -11.24
C VAL A 90 -0.07 6.91 -11.01
N ILE A 91 0.14 8.10 -10.43
CA ILE A 91 1.45 8.48 -9.90
C ILE A 91 1.61 7.80 -8.54
N ALA A 92 2.65 6.98 -8.40
CA ALA A 92 2.95 6.28 -7.16
C ALA A 92 4.29 6.75 -6.59
N VAL A 93 4.36 6.92 -5.27
CA VAL A 93 5.58 7.27 -4.54
C VAL A 93 5.86 6.25 -3.43
N PRO A 94 7.13 5.90 -3.17
CA PRO A 94 7.46 5.01 -2.06
C PRO A 94 6.95 5.56 -0.73
N ILE A 95 6.46 4.68 0.15
CA ILE A 95 5.99 5.06 1.50
C ILE A 95 7.07 5.82 2.26
N ALA A 96 8.35 5.43 2.10
CA ALA A 96 9.49 6.07 2.74
C ALA A 96 9.73 7.53 2.32
N ALA A 97 9.16 7.97 1.18
CA ALA A 97 9.26 9.33 0.67
C ALA A 97 8.22 10.29 1.25
N VAL A 98 7.21 9.75 1.92
CA VAL A 98 6.05 10.49 2.40
C VAL A 98 6.22 10.86 3.87
N THR A 99 5.94 12.12 4.23
CA THR A 99 5.93 12.58 5.62
C THR A 99 4.66 13.35 5.94
N THR A 100 4.21 13.25 7.18
CA THR A 100 3.03 13.97 7.70
C THR A 100 3.39 15.23 8.48
N ARG A 101 4.69 15.45 8.79
CA ARG A 101 5.12 16.71 9.39
C ARG A 101 5.14 17.83 8.36
N ASN A 102 4.93 19.07 8.80
CA ASN A 102 5.02 20.23 7.92
C ASN A 102 6.47 20.76 7.87
N PRO A 103 7.25 20.46 6.82
CA PRO A 103 8.66 20.83 6.75
C PRO A 103 8.89 22.34 6.55
N ILE A 104 7.87 23.09 6.15
CA ILE A 104 7.95 24.54 5.97
C ILE A 104 7.86 25.24 7.32
N ILE A 105 6.95 24.81 8.18
CA ILE A 105 6.82 25.36 9.54
C ILE A 105 8.05 25.00 10.38
N ASP A 106 8.54 23.77 10.29
CA ASP A 106 9.72 23.33 11.03
C ASP A 106 10.98 24.14 10.66
N ALA A 107 11.14 24.49 9.38
CA ALA A 107 12.22 25.34 8.92
C ALA A 107 12.12 26.77 9.47
N SER A 108 10.93 27.33 9.53
CA SER A 108 10.67 28.68 10.06
C SER A 108 10.94 28.77 11.56
N ILE A 109 10.62 27.76 12.33
CA ILE A 109 10.89 27.72 13.78
C ILE A 109 12.40 27.69 14.06
N LYS A 110 13.19 26.98 13.27
CA LYS A 110 14.64 26.89 13.40
C LYS A 110 15.36 28.18 12.96
N GLY A 111 14.78 28.93 12.02
CA GLY A 111 15.38 30.14 11.43
C GLY A 111 15.00 31.46 12.11
N GLY A 112 14.13 31.47 13.08
CA GLY A 112 13.74 32.68 13.84
C GLY A 112 12.97 33.74 13.05
N ALA A 113 12.54 33.48 11.82
CA ALA A 113 11.77 34.38 10.99
C ALA A 113 10.35 33.84 10.78
N VAL A 114 9.43 34.18 11.66
CA VAL A 114 8.00 33.86 11.50
C VAL A 114 7.35 34.93 10.65
N ASN A 115 7.47 34.85 9.32
CA ASN A 115 6.53 35.53 8.45
C ASN A 115 5.30 34.62 8.28
N ALA A 116 4.37 34.79 9.20
CA ALA A 116 3.08 34.11 9.20
C ALA A 116 2.18 34.62 8.07
N THR A 117 2.43 34.11 6.85
CA THR A 117 1.39 34.06 5.81
C THR A 117 1.03 32.59 5.60
N SER A 118 0.78 31.87 6.69
CA SER A 118 0.31 30.51 6.65
C SER A 118 -1.21 30.53 6.67
N LYS A 119 -1.81 30.09 5.57
CA LYS A 119 -3.21 29.61 5.58
C LYS A 119 -3.39 28.71 6.79
N THR A 120 -4.37 29.04 7.62
CA THR A 120 -4.86 28.25 8.75
C THR A 120 -4.87 26.76 8.38
N PRO A 121 -4.34 25.86 9.20
CA PRO A 121 -4.39 24.43 8.90
C PRO A 121 -5.84 24.01 8.78
N THR A 122 -6.25 23.69 7.57
CA THR A 122 -7.53 23.02 7.30
C THR A 122 -7.45 21.67 8.01
N SER A 123 -8.42 21.39 8.86
CA SER A 123 -8.58 20.20 9.67
C SER A 123 -8.33 18.91 8.86
N GLY A 124 -7.10 18.39 8.89
CA GLY A 124 -6.68 17.15 8.21
C GLY A 124 -5.17 16.95 8.31
N VAL A 125 -4.73 15.70 8.36
CA VAL A 125 -3.32 15.35 8.32
C VAL A 125 -2.78 15.71 6.94
N GLN A 126 -1.93 16.74 6.87
CA GLN A 126 -1.26 17.14 5.63
C GLN A 126 -0.11 16.18 5.33
N THR A 127 -0.03 15.77 4.10
CA THR A 127 1.00 14.83 3.62
C THR A 127 1.95 15.56 2.68
N TRP A 128 3.26 15.38 2.90
CA TRP A 128 4.33 16.09 2.18
C TRP A 128 5.30 15.11 1.55
N VAL A 129 5.84 15.52 0.41
CA VAL A 129 6.90 14.81 -0.31
C VAL A 129 7.98 15.81 -0.67
N PHE A 130 9.25 15.38 -0.63
CA PHE A 130 10.38 16.21 -1.06
C PHE A 130 10.76 15.87 -2.50
N LEU A 131 10.74 16.87 -3.36
CA LEU A 131 11.30 16.80 -4.71
C LEU A 131 12.78 17.15 -4.72
N TYR A 132 13.53 16.45 -5.54
CA TYR A 132 14.91 16.81 -5.86
C TYR A 132 14.92 17.88 -6.97
N ASN A 133 15.31 19.08 -6.65
CA ASN A 133 15.41 20.18 -7.62
C ASN A 133 16.82 20.78 -7.61
N GLY A 134 17.66 20.39 -8.58
CA GLY A 134 18.98 20.98 -8.75
C GLY A 134 19.90 20.90 -7.52
N GLY A 135 19.87 19.77 -6.76
CA GLY A 135 20.67 19.60 -5.55
C GLY A 135 20.04 20.14 -4.28
N LYS A 136 18.77 20.57 -4.33
CA LYS A 136 18.02 21.06 -3.18
C LYS A 136 16.70 20.27 -3.00
N ALA A 137 16.28 20.13 -1.76
CA ALA A 137 14.98 19.60 -1.41
C ALA A 137 13.91 20.69 -1.61
N LYS A 138 12.82 20.37 -2.28
CA LYS A 138 11.63 21.20 -2.36
C LYS A 138 10.46 20.44 -1.75
N ALA A 139 9.92 20.95 -0.65
CA ALA A 139 8.74 20.37 -0.03
C ALA A 139 7.48 20.68 -0.84
N VAL A 140 6.71 19.65 -1.16
CA VAL A 140 5.44 19.76 -1.89
C VAL A 140 4.36 19.04 -1.11
N GLU A 141 3.25 19.73 -0.86
CA GLU A 141 2.06 19.11 -0.29
C GLU A 141 1.42 18.20 -1.33
N VAL A 142 1.10 16.98 -0.93
CA VAL A 142 0.48 15.98 -1.79
C VAL A 142 -0.80 15.45 -1.18
N LYS A 143 -1.77 15.16 -2.04
CA LYS A 143 -2.96 14.42 -1.64
C LYS A 143 -2.78 12.97 -2.04
N THR A 144 -2.73 12.08 -1.06
CA THR A 144 -2.60 10.65 -1.27
C THR A 144 -3.95 9.96 -1.40
N GLY A 145 -3.99 8.84 -2.12
CA GLY A 145 -5.16 8.01 -2.33
C GLY A 145 -4.95 6.60 -1.78
N LEU A 146 -4.97 5.61 -2.68
CA LEU A 146 -4.73 4.22 -2.31
C LEU A 146 -3.29 4.02 -1.79
N GLN A 147 -3.17 3.10 -0.84
CA GLN A 147 -1.89 2.65 -0.30
C GLN A 147 -1.75 1.15 -0.56
N ASP A 148 -0.58 0.76 -1.03
CA ASP A 148 -0.11 -0.61 -1.11
C ASP A 148 0.97 -0.86 -0.03
N LEU A 149 1.62 -2.02 -0.04
CA LEU A 149 2.69 -2.38 0.90
C LEU A 149 3.91 -1.44 0.80
N ASP A 150 4.24 -0.97 -0.41
CA ASP A 150 5.46 -0.20 -0.68
C ASP A 150 5.20 1.23 -1.18
N TYR A 151 3.99 1.52 -1.67
CA TYR A 151 3.69 2.76 -2.39
C TYR A 151 2.39 3.43 -1.94
N TYR A 152 2.37 4.76 -2.03
CA TYR A 152 1.17 5.58 -2.01
C TYR A 152 0.80 6.05 -3.40
N GLU A 153 -0.48 5.98 -3.76
CA GLU A 153 -1.06 6.72 -4.88
C GLU A 153 -1.01 8.22 -4.56
N VAL A 154 -0.56 9.04 -5.50
CA VAL A 154 -0.63 10.50 -5.41
C VAL A 154 -1.69 11.01 -6.37
N ILE A 155 -2.76 11.59 -5.81
CA ILE A 155 -3.89 12.14 -6.56
C ILE A 155 -3.55 13.52 -7.10
N SER A 156 -2.83 14.33 -6.31
CA SER A 156 -2.43 15.68 -6.68
C SER A 156 -1.16 16.13 -5.95
N GLY A 157 -0.45 17.09 -6.53
CA GLY A 157 0.78 17.68 -5.97
C GLY A 157 2.05 17.29 -6.74
N LEU A 158 2.05 16.18 -7.48
CA LEU A 158 3.19 15.73 -8.28
C LEU A 158 2.84 15.61 -9.77
N LYS A 159 3.87 15.62 -10.60
CA LYS A 159 3.78 15.37 -12.04
C LYS A 159 4.62 14.17 -12.43
N VAL A 160 4.26 13.54 -13.54
CA VAL A 160 5.06 12.46 -14.12
C VAL A 160 6.44 13.03 -14.51
N GLY A 161 7.50 12.36 -14.05
CA GLY A 161 8.87 12.78 -14.27
C GLY A 161 9.50 13.55 -13.10
N ASP A 162 8.75 13.89 -12.07
CA ASP A 162 9.31 14.50 -10.85
C ASP A 162 10.22 13.50 -10.12
N GLU A 163 11.42 13.94 -9.74
CA GLU A 163 12.36 13.15 -8.94
C GLU A 163 12.05 13.34 -7.45
N VAL A 164 11.63 12.24 -6.79
CA VAL A 164 11.24 12.22 -5.39
C VAL A 164 12.37 11.69 -4.52
N VAL A 165 12.60 12.33 -3.36
CA VAL A 165 13.57 11.88 -2.36
C VAL A 165 12.99 10.71 -1.59
N SER A 166 13.56 9.51 -1.77
CA SER A 166 13.08 8.27 -1.15
C SER A 166 13.91 7.79 0.05
N GLY A 167 14.96 8.52 0.43
CA GLY A 167 15.77 8.09 1.56
C GLY A 167 16.88 9.05 1.97
N PRO A 168 17.46 8.85 3.14
CA PRO A 168 17.03 7.91 4.19
C PRO A 168 15.72 8.37 4.87
N SER A 169 14.83 7.43 5.17
CA SER A 169 13.48 7.69 5.71
C SER A 169 13.48 8.49 7.01
N MET A 170 14.45 8.26 7.88
CA MET A 170 14.63 9.03 9.13
C MET A 170 14.93 10.51 8.85
N ALA A 171 15.68 10.83 7.78
CA ALA A 171 15.94 12.21 7.42
C ALA A 171 14.67 12.88 6.91
N ILE A 172 13.91 12.21 6.04
CA ILE A 172 12.64 12.70 5.52
C ILE A 172 11.64 12.95 6.65
N ALA A 173 11.56 12.00 7.60
CA ALA A 173 10.60 12.07 8.70
C ALA A 173 10.95 13.12 9.77
N LYS A 174 12.24 13.46 9.99
CA LYS A 174 12.64 14.27 11.15
C LYS A 174 13.50 15.50 10.85
N THR A 175 14.39 15.45 9.87
CA THR A 175 15.46 16.44 9.72
C THR A 175 15.45 17.22 8.43
N LEU A 176 14.99 16.64 7.33
CA LEU A 176 14.99 17.27 6.01
C LEU A 176 13.96 18.40 5.95
N ASN A 177 14.39 19.59 5.59
CA ASN A 177 13.55 20.77 5.45
C ASN A 177 13.53 21.27 4.01
N ASP A 178 12.59 22.16 3.73
CA ASP A 178 12.55 22.84 2.43
C ASP A 178 13.82 23.67 2.20
N GLY A 179 14.43 23.54 1.03
CA GLY A 179 15.67 24.22 0.65
C GLY A 179 16.97 23.50 1.05
N ASP A 180 16.93 22.44 1.82
CA ASP A 180 18.12 21.67 2.23
C ASP A 180 18.88 21.11 1.02
N ARG A 181 20.22 21.09 1.14
CA ARG A 181 21.08 20.53 0.10
C ARG A 181 21.04 19.00 0.09
N LEU A 182 20.84 18.45 -1.09
CA LEU A 182 20.78 17.01 -1.32
C LEU A 182 21.96 16.55 -2.19
N LYS A 183 22.45 15.34 -1.88
CA LYS A 183 23.39 14.62 -2.75
C LYS A 183 22.68 13.37 -3.30
N LYS A 184 22.68 13.23 -4.63
CA LYS A 184 22.17 12.03 -5.29
C LYS A 184 23.16 10.88 -5.03
N LYS A 185 22.69 9.79 -4.45
CA LYS A 185 23.48 8.57 -4.31
C LYS A 185 23.55 7.92 -5.70
N LYS A 186 24.76 7.69 -6.18
CA LYS A 186 24.99 6.90 -7.40
C LYS A 186 24.69 5.42 -7.15
#